data_9a2b98a5e367e88ce845bca3e8f5678c
#
_entry.id   9a2b98a5e367e88ce845bca3e8f5678c
#
_cell.length_a   1.000
_cell.length_b   1.000
_cell.length_c   1.000
_cell.angle_alpha   90.00
_cell.angle_beta   90.00
_cell.angle_gamma   90.00
#
_symmetry.space_group_name_H-M   'P 1'
#
loop_
_entity.id
_entity.type
_entity.pdbx_description
1 polymer ?
#
loop_
_entity_poly.entity_id
_entity_poly.type
_entity_poly.pdbx_seq_one_letter_code
_entity_poly.pdbx_strand_id
1 'polypeptide(L)'
;MVQTTTTLDVADNSGAKKIMCIRVLGGTRRKYASLGDVIVVSIKEAIANSKVKKGDVARAVIVRTKKEVSRPDGSYIRFDSNSAVLVDNDNEPIGTRIFGPVARELRAKRFMKIISLAPEVL
;
A
#
# COMPACT_ATOMS: atom_id res chain seq x y z
N MET A 1 2.00 7.86 -8.34
CA MET A 1 0.55 7.61 -8.41
C MET A 1 0.29 6.21 -8.94
N VAL A 2 -0.79 5.62 -8.50
CA VAL A 2 -1.15 4.24 -8.82
C VAL A 2 -2.51 4.23 -9.50
N GLN A 3 -2.64 3.47 -10.58
CA GLN A 3 -3.90 3.29 -11.30
C GLN A 3 -4.13 1.80 -11.52
N THR A 4 -5.28 1.45 -12.13
CA THR A 4 -5.53 0.06 -12.50
C THR A 4 -4.39 -0.45 -13.38
N THR A 5 -4.04 -1.71 -13.21
CA THR A 5 -2.91 -2.42 -13.85
C THR A 5 -1.52 -2.04 -13.36
N THR A 6 -1.37 -1.06 -12.46
CA THR A 6 -0.07 -0.79 -11.85
C THR A 6 0.35 -1.95 -10.95
N THR A 7 1.58 -2.44 -11.13
CA THR A 7 2.16 -3.48 -10.28
C THR A 7 2.93 -2.82 -9.14
N LEU A 8 2.70 -3.31 -7.92
CA LEU A 8 3.35 -2.79 -6.71
C LEU A 8 4.08 -3.90 -5.98
N ASP A 9 5.11 -3.50 -5.24
CA ASP A 9 5.76 -4.39 -4.28
C ASP A 9 4.95 -4.42 -2.98
N VAL A 10 5.02 -5.52 -2.25
CA VAL A 10 4.37 -5.66 -0.96
C VAL A 10 5.41 -5.42 0.13
N ALA A 11 5.10 -4.50 1.04
CA ALA A 11 6.04 -4.05 2.07
C ALA A 11 5.78 -4.71 3.44
N ASP A 12 5.14 -5.87 3.46
CA ASP A 12 4.86 -6.58 4.70
C ASP A 12 5.20 -8.07 4.60
N ASN A 13 5.04 -8.77 5.72
CA ASN A 13 5.33 -10.20 5.83
C ASN A 13 4.08 -11.09 5.66
N SER A 14 3.05 -10.59 4.98
CA SER A 14 1.83 -11.38 4.73
C SER A 14 2.06 -12.58 3.81
N GLY A 15 3.16 -12.57 3.07
CA GLY A 15 3.50 -13.61 2.12
C GLY A 15 3.34 -13.22 0.66
N ALA A 16 2.61 -12.17 0.36
CA ALA A 16 2.55 -11.63 -0.99
C ALA A 16 3.83 -10.89 -1.32
N LYS A 17 4.29 -11.00 -2.56
CA LYS A 17 5.49 -10.30 -3.04
C LYS A 17 5.16 -9.23 -4.07
N LYS A 18 4.28 -9.54 -5.01
CA LYS A 18 3.86 -8.62 -6.07
C LYS A 18 2.34 -8.62 -6.15
N ILE A 19 1.80 -7.43 -6.29
CA ILE A 19 0.36 -7.22 -6.44
C ILE A 19 0.09 -6.27 -7.60
N MET A 20 -1.10 -6.36 -8.18
CA MET A 20 -1.53 -5.47 -9.25
C MET A 20 -2.81 -4.78 -8.84
N CYS A 21 -2.85 -3.46 -8.97
CA CYS A 21 -4.07 -2.69 -8.70
C CYS A 21 -5.13 -3.02 -9.74
N ILE A 22 -6.31 -3.42 -9.28
CA ILE A 22 -7.45 -3.70 -10.15
C ILE A 22 -8.56 -2.68 -9.97
N ARG A 23 -8.58 -1.95 -8.87
CA ARG A 23 -9.57 -0.92 -8.60
C ARG A 23 -9.06 0.09 -7.59
N VAL A 24 -9.34 1.38 -7.84
CA VAL A 24 -9.08 2.45 -6.88
C VAL A 24 -10.36 2.76 -6.14
N LEU A 25 -10.34 2.67 -4.81
CA LEU A 25 -11.48 2.98 -3.96
C LEU A 25 -11.50 4.47 -3.60
N GLY A 26 -12.65 4.98 -3.19
CA GLY A 26 -12.76 6.34 -2.68
C GLY A 26 -13.60 7.28 -3.50
N GLY A 27 -14.47 6.78 -4.36
CA GLY A 27 -15.42 7.60 -5.06
C GLY A 27 -15.61 7.25 -6.52
N THR A 28 -16.69 7.76 -7.07
CA THR A 28 -17.04 7.59 -8.48
C THR A 28 -15.99 8.29 -9.36
N ARG A 29 -15.56 7.63 -10.44
CA ARG A 29 -14.59 8.16 -11.41
C ARG A 29 -13.19 8.39 -10.88
N ARG A 30 -12.87 7.87 -9.71
CA ARG A 30 -11.52 7.98 -9.20
C ARG A 30 -10.60 7.05 -9.99
N LYS A 31 -9.57 7.64 -10.63
CA LYS A 31 -8.65 6.90 -11.51
C LYS A 31 -7.30 6.61 -10.87
N TYR A 32 -6.85 7.47 -9.95
CA TYR A 32 -5.50 7.40 -9.40
C TYR A 32 -5.54 7.34 -7.89
N ALA A 33 -4.62 6.56 -7.33
CA ALA A 33 -4.41 6.46 -5.90
C ALA A 33 -3.01 6.97 -5.56
N SER A 34 -2.87 7.51 -4.37
CA SER A 34 -1.60 8.03 -3.85
C SER A 34 -1.39 7.52 -2.42
N LEU A 35 -0.45 8.12 -1.70
CA LEU A 35 -0.09 7.71 -0.35
C LEU A 35 -1.31 7.68 0.57
N GLY A 36 -1.49 6.57 1.28
CA GLY A 36 -2.59 6.41 2.22
C GLY A 36 -3.92 6.04 1.61
N ASP A 37 -4.01 5.87 0.30
CA ASP A 37 -5.24 5.44 -0.36
C ASP A 37 -5.35 3.92 -0.33
N VAL A 38 -6.60 3.45 -0.23
CA VAL A 38 -6.91 2.02 -0.26
C VAL A 38 -7.25 1.62 -1.68
N ILE A 39 -6.64 0.53 -2.13
CA ILE A 39 -6.91 -0.04 -3.46
C ILE A 39 -7.29 -1.51 -3.32
N VAL A 40 -7.97 -2.03 -4.33
CA VAL A 40 -8.21 -3.47 -4.47
C VAL A 40 -7.14 -4.02 -5.40
N VAL A 41 -6.50 -5.10 -4.98
CA VAL A 41 -5.37 -5.68 -5.71
C VAL A 41 -5.59 -7.17 -5.96
N SER A 42 -4.95 -7.66 -7.01
CA SER A 42 -4.81 -9.09 -7.29
C SER A 42 -3.39 -9.51 -6.97
N ILE A 43 -3.23 -10.60 -6.25
CA ILE A 43 -1.90 -11.08 -5.84
C ILE A 43 -1.28 -11.84 -7.00
N LYS A 44 -0.14 -11.36 -7.49
CA LYS A 44 0.56 -11.91 -8.65
C LYS A 44 1.68 -12.87 -8.27
N GLU A 45 2.34 -12.63 -7.15
CA GLU A 45 3.37 -13.51 -6.60
C GLU A 45 3.20 -13.61 -5.09
N ALA A 46 3.28 -14.83 -4.57
CA ALA A 46 3.19 -15.09 -3.14
C ALA A 46 4.10 -16.24 -2.74
N ILE A 47 4.53 -16.23 -1.48
CA ILE A 47 5.29 -17.32 -0.90
C ILE A 47 4.34 -18.51 -0.68
N ALA A 48 4.81 -19.72 -0.98
CA ALA A 48 4.02 -20.93 -0.75
C ALA A 48 3.69 -21.09 0.73
N ASN A 49 2.46 -21.58 1.02
CA ASN A 49 1.97 -21.82 2.37
C ASN A 49 1.88 -20.55 3.24
N SER A 50 1.72 -19.39 2.61
CA SER A 50 1.50 -18.15 3.33
C SER A 50 0.01 -17.88 3.56
N LYS A 51 -0.30 -16.81 4.30
CA LYS A 51 -1.69 -16.39 4.57
C LYS A 51 -2.45 -16.03 3.31
N VAL A 52 -1.74 -15.60 2.26
CA VAL A 52 -2.33 -15.19 1.00
C VAL A 52 -1.75 -16.04 -0.13
N LYS A 53 -2.52 -16.20 -1.20
CA LYS A 53 -2.14 -17.05 -2.34
C LYS A 53 -2.19 -16.26 -3.62
N LYS A 54 -1.38 -16.67 -4.59
CA LYS A 54 -1.42 -16.13 -5.94
C LYS A 54 -2.85 -16.22 -6.50
N GLY A 55 -3.31 -15.13 -7.08
CA GLY A 55 -4.66 -15.04 -7.64
C GLY A 55 -5.72 -14.52 -6.68
N ASP A 56 -5.43 -14.44 -5.39
CA ASP A 56 -6.37 -13.88 -4.41
C ASP A 56 -6.58 -12.39 -4.68
N VAL A 57 -7.76 -11.90 -4.31
CA VAL A 57 -8.11 -10.49 -4.34
C VAL A 57 -8.12 -9.97 -2.91
N ALA A 58 -7.46 -8.85 -2.70
CA ALA A 58 -7.31 -8.28 -1.36
C ALA A 58 -7.34 -6.76 -1.44
N ARG A 59 -7.42 -6.10 -0.27
CA ARG A 59 -7.25 -4.65 -0.17
C ARG A 59 -5.83 -4.33 0.26
N ALA A 60 -5.34 -3.18 -0.18
CA ALA A 60 -4.01 -2.71 0.19
C ALA A 60 -4.02 -1.20 0.38
N VAL A 61 -3.15 -0.74 1.26
CA VAL A 61 -2.91 0.69 1.50
C VAL A 61 -1.55 1.05 0.91
N ILE A 62 -1.52 2.08 0.08
CA ILE A 62 -0.28 2.54 -0.55
C ILE A 62 0.56 3.25 0.49
N VAL A 63 1.78 2.76 0.73
CA VAL A 63 2.70 3.32 1.71
C VAL A 63 3.87 4.05 1.07
N ARG A 64 4.20 3.75 -0.18
CA ARG A 64 5.28 4.40 -0.93
C ARG A 64 4.85 4.59 -2.39
N THR A 65 5.22 5.72 -2.97
CA THR A 65 5.01 5.96 -4.40
C THR A 65 6.30 6.46 -5.04
N LYS A 66 6.52 6.05 -6.27
CA LYS A 66 7.65 6.51 -7.08
C LYS A 66 7.43 7.94 -7.57
N LYS A 67 6.19 8.32 -7.84
CA LYS A 67 5.82 9.68 -8.21
C LYS A 67 5.88 10.58 -6.97
N GLU A 68 6.47 11.76 -7.10
CA GLU A 68 6.54 12.73 -6.01
C GLU A 68 5.14 13.19 -5.58
N VAL A 69 4.98 13.36 -4.28
CA VAL A 69 3.75 13.87 -3.67
C VAL A 69 4.09 15.16 -2.93
N SER A 70 3.35 16.23 -3.22
CA SER A 70 3.55 17.50 -2.54
C SER A 70 2.92 17.48 -1.14
N ARG A 71 3.55 18.16 -0.22
CA ARG A 71 3.09 18.29 1.16
C ARG A 71 2.65 19.72 1.45
N PRO A 72 1.79 19.93 2.45
CA PRO A 72 1.31 21.28 2.79
C PRO A 72 2.39 22.29 3.11
N ASP A 73 3.56 21.84 3.59
CA ASP A 73 4.69 22.71 3.91
C ASP A 73 5.53 23.11 2.70
N GLY A 74 5.13 22.69 1.49
CA GLY A 74 5.84 23.00 0.25
C GLY A 74 6.92 22.01 -0.13
N SER A 75 7.18 20.99 0.69
CA SER A 75 8.14 19.94 0.36
C SER A 75 7.48 18.83 -0.45
N TYR A 76 8.32 17.94 -1.01
CA TYR A 76 7.87 16.79 -1.77
C TYR A 76 8.51 15.54 -1.19
N ILE A 77 7.80 14.41 -1.32
CA ILE A 77 8.35 13.11 -0.98
C ILE A 77 8.16 12.17 -2.16
N ARG A 78 9.17 11.35 -2.41
CA ARG A 78 9.11 10.25 -3.39
C ARG A 78 9.98 9.11 -2.90
N PHE A 79 9.66 7.92 -3.38
CA PHE A 79 10.39 6.70 -3.03
C PHE A 79 10.90 6.03 -4.31
N ASP A 80 11.72 4.99 -4.15
CA ASP A 80 12.30 4.29 -5.30
C ASP A 80 11.29 3.37 -6.01
N SER A 81 10.21 3.01 -5.32
CA SER A 81 9.22 2.09 -5.87
C SER A 81 7.83 2.40 -5.33
N ASN A 82 6.82 1.86 -6.00
CA ASN A 82 5.47 1.83 -5.48
C ASN A 82 5.33 0.61 -4.59
N SER A 83 4.89 0.81 -3.35
CA SER A 83 4.73 -0.28 -2.39
C SER A 83 3.46 -0.11 -1.61
N ALA A 84 2.87 -1.23 -1.20
CA ALA A 84 1.63 -1.25 -0.46
C ALA A 84 1.69 -2.31 0.63
N VAL A 85 0.81 -2.17 1.62
CA VAL A 85 0.64 -3.09 2.72
C VAL A 85 -0.75 -3.70 2.60
N LEU A 86 -0.86 -5.03 2.65
CA LEU A 86 -2.16 -5.69 2.59
C LEU A 86 -2.93 -5.46 3.87
N VAL A 87 -4.22 -5.16 3.73
CA VAL A 87 -5.11 -4.91 4.86
C VAL A 87 -6.39 -5.75 4.72
N ASP A 88 -7.08 -5.94 5.84
CA ASP A 88 -8.37 -6.61 5.85
C ASP A 88 -9.52 -5.62 5.58
N ASN A 89 -10.76 -6.08 5.74
CA ASN A 89 -11.94 -5.23 5.51
C ASN A 89 -12.06 -4.08 6.50
N ASP A 90 -11.39 -4.18 7.65
CA ASP A 90 -11.37 -3.11 8.67
C ASP A 90 -10.16 -2.19 8.50
N ASN A 91 -9.44 -2.30 7.38
CA ASN A 91 -8.22 -1.54 7.07
C ASN A 91 -7.09 -1.76 8.06
N GLU A 92 -7.05 -2.93 8.70
CA GLU A 92 -5.95 -3.32 9.56
C GLU A 92 -4.96 -4.21 8.81
N PRO A 93 -3.65 -4.08 9.09
CA PRO A 93 -2.65 -4.88 8.38
C PRO A 93 -2.82 -6.37 8.66
N ILE A 94 -2.74 -7.16 7.60
CA ILE A 94 -2.78 -8.62 7.69
C ILE A 94 -1.47 -9.16 8.26
N GLY A 95 -0.35 -8.57 7.82
CA GLY A 95 0.96 -8.94 8.31
C GLY A 95 1.27 -8.35 9.67
N THR A 96 2.33 -8.86 10.31
CA THR A 96 2.77 -8.42 11.63
C THR A 96 3.99 -7.50 11.57
N ARG A 97 4.64 -7.40 10.40
CA ARG A 97 5.84 -6.58 10.20
C ARG A 97 5.73 -5.80 8.90
N ILE A 98 6.31 -4.62 8.90
CA ILE A 98 6.41 -3.77 7.71
C ILE A 98 7.88 -3.56 7.39
N PHE A 99 8.23 -3.66 6.12
CA PHE A 99 9.60 -3.53 5.64
C PHE A 99 9.79 -2.17 4.98
N GLY A 100 10.85 -1.47 5.39
CA GLY A 100 11.21 -0.19 4.83
C GLY A 100 10.35 0.96 5.34
N PRO A 101 10.61 2.19 4.86
CA PRO A 101 9.91 3.37 5.32
C PRO A 101 8.47 3.44 4.80
N VAL A 102 7.62 4.15 5.53
CA VAL A 102 6.28 4.52 5.09
C VAL A 102 6.15 6.03 5.13
N ALA A 103 5.23 6.56 4.32
CA ALA A 103 4.97 7.99 4.30
C ALA A 103 4.11 8.39 5.50
N ARG A 104 4.40 9.54 6.10
CA ARG A 104 3.63 10.03 7.26
C ARG A 104 2.20 10.47 6.92
N GLU A 105 1.87 10.58 5.64
CA GLU A 105 0.50 10.86 5.20
C GLU A 105 -0.50 9.81 5.67
N LEU A 106 -0.05 8.60 5.99
CA LEU A 106 -0.90 7.56 6.54
C LEU A 106 -1.48 7.94 7.91
N ARG A 107 -0.79 8.78 8.68
CA ARG A 107 -1.28 9.26 9.97
C ARG A 107 -2.56 10.08 9.80
N ALA A 108 -2.58 10.98 8.82
CA ALA A 108 -3.76 11.81 8.53
C ALA A 108 -4.93 10.95 8.03
N LYS A 109 -4.65 9.81 7.43
CA LYS A 109 -5.66 8.87 6.93
C LYS A 109 -6.03 7.80 7.96
N ARG A 110 -5.53 7.92 9.21
CA ARG A 110 -5.84 7.07 10.35
C ARG A 110 -5.35 5.62 10.27
N PHE A 111 -4.27 5.39 9.54
CA PHE A 111 -3.62 4.06 9.51
C PHE A 111 -2.54 3.95 10.60
N MET A 112 -2.94 4.17 11.85
CA MET A 112 -2.00 4.24 12.96
C MET A 112 -1.29 2.92 13.24
N LYS A 113 -1.96 1.79 13.01
CA LYS A 113 -1.34 0.49 13.24
C LYS A 113 -0.21 0.24 12.23
N ILE A 114 -0.39 0.65 10.99
CA ILE A 114 0.66 0.57 9.98
C ILE A 114 1.85 1.43 10.39
N ILE A 115 1.59 2.66 10.84
CA ILE A 115 2.65 3.56 11.29
C ILE A 115 3.40 2.98 12.49
N SER A 116 2.69 2.36 13.44
CA SER A 116 3.33 1.78 14.62
C SER A 116 4.21 0.57 14.30
N LEU A 117 3.89 -0.16 13.24
CA LEU A 117 4.66 -1.31 12.80
C LEU A 117 5.83 -0.94 11.89
N ALA A 118 5.81 0.26 11.31
CA ALA A 118 6.83 0.67 10.36
C ALA A 118 8.16 0.97 11.06
N PRO A 119 9.30 0.55 10.49
CA PRO A 119 10.61 0.85 11.07
C PRO A 119 11.00 2.32 10.95
N GLU A 120 10.43 3.02 9.98
CA GLU A 120 10.72 4.44 9.74
C GLU A 120 9.52 5.11 9.10
N VAL A 121 9.20 6.32 9.55
CA VAL A 121 8.09 7.12 9.00
C VAL A 121 8.68 8.41 8.45
N LEU A 122 8.57 8.60 7.15
CA LEU A 122 9.06 9.76 6.43
C LEU A 122 7.91 10.63 5.96
#